data_85a63deabf98af6b8eb3c3973c3acc9c
#
_entry.id   85a63deabf98af6b8eb3c3973c3acc9c
#
_cell.length_a   1.000
_cell.length_b   1.000
_cell.length_c   1.000
_cell.angle_alpha   90.00
_cell.angle_beta   90.00
_cell.angle_gamma   90.00
#
_symmetry.space_group_name_H-M   'P 1'
#
loop_
_entity.id
_entity.type
_entity.pdbx_description
1 polymer ?
#
loop_
_entity_poly.entity_id
_entity_poly.type
_entity_poly.pdbx_seq_one_letter_code
_entity_poly.pdbx_strand_id
1 'polypeptide(L)'
;MFSSIGALYRLIDLIPPPDSAVGAHGDWKRFVSANGFWPPEDYRMMIREYGAGTFAGWLTLIEPFNHTKTFVELVEVECRSLRGRAQGWPTWPAPGGFLPWARTSNGDHVGWLTEGRPEAWITVYAGAELVAELKVGAVGFLLGLAERNLGDPTFDGGNPLSAPGGLRFEPLR
;
A
#
# COMPACT_ATOMS: atom_id res chain seq x y z
N MET A 1 12.76 -8.09 14.61
CA MET A 1 11.77 -8.06 13.51
C MET A 1 10.39 -8.24 14.15
N PHE A 2 9.54 -7.24 14.06
CA PHE A 2 8.17 -7.35 14.59
C PHE A 2 7.37 -8.35 13.73
N SER A 3 6.48 -9.13 14.36
CA SER A 3 5.43 -9.82 13.58
C SER A 3 4.57 -8.77 12.87
N SER A 4 3.85 -9.15 11.81
CA SER A 4 2.95 -8.23 11.09
C SER A 4 1.95 -7.55 12.03
N ILE A 5 1.47 -8.27 13.05
CA ILE A 5 0.59 -7.73 14.10
C ILE A 5 1.32 -6.69 14.96
N GLY A 6 2.55 -6.97 15.41
CA GLY A 6 3.34 -6.03 16.21
C GLY A 6 3.67 -4.76 15.44
N ALA A 7 3.98 -4.87 14.15
CA ALA A 7 4.21 -3.72 13.28
C ALA A 7 2.93 -2.86 13.11
N LEU A 8 1.76 -3.49 12.99
CA LEU A 8 0.49 -2.77 12.89
C LEU A 8 0.16 -2.02 14.18
N TYR A 9 0.31 -2.63 15.35
CA TYR A 9 0.09 -1.93 16.62
C TYR A 9 1.04 -0.74 16.78
N ARG A 10 2.30 -0.90 16.40
CA ARG A 10 3.26 0.20 16.43
C ARG A 10 2.90 1.32 15.45
N LEU A 11 2.40 0.98 14.27
CA LEU A 11 1.90 1.97 13.31
C LEU A 11 0.68 2.72 13.87
N ILE A 12 -0.26 2.02 14.51
CA ILE A 12 -1.45 2.60 15.17
C ILE A 12 -1.06 3.56 16.30
N ASP A 13 -0.03 3.22 17.08
CA ASP A 13 0.48 4.11 18.13
C ASP A 13 1.05 5.42 17.55
N LEU A 14 1.69 5.36 16.38
CA LEU A 14 2.27 6.52 15.72
C LEU A 14 1.25 7.33 14.92
N ILE A 15 0.35 6.64 14.25
CA ILE A 15 -0.67 7.20 13.36
C ILE A 15 -2.02 6.59 13.77
N PRO A 16 -2.75 7.19 14.70
CA PRO A 16 -4.05 6.66 15.12
C PRO A 16 -5.01 6.53 13.94
N PRO A 17 -5.75 5.40 13.84
CA PRO A 17 -6.78 5.24 12.83
C PRO A 17 -7.94 6.22 13.08
N PRO A 18 -8.78 6.49 12.07
CA PRO A 18 -9.91 7.37 12.23
C PRO A 18 -11.02 6.71 13.09
N ASP A 19 -11.82 7.52 13.79
CA ASP A 19 -12.96 7.04 14.57
C ASP A 19 -13.99 6.27 13.73
N SER A 20 -14.06 6.58 12.44
CA SER A 20 -14.91 5.91 11.46
C SER A 20 -14.10 5.62 10.20
N ALA A 21 -13.66 4.38 10.06
CA ALA A 21 -12.88 3.92 8.92
C ALA A 21 -13.79 3.60 7.72
N VAL A 22 -13.72 4.41 6.68
CA VAL A 22 -14.52 4.24 5.46
C VAL A 22 -14.05 3.02 4.69
N GLY A 23 -14.97 2.12 4.31
CA GLY A 23 -14.63 0.92 3.53
C GLY A 23 -13.77 -0.11 4.28
N ALA A 24 -13.70 -0.04 5.62
CA ALA A 24 -12.87 -0.93 6.42
C ALA A 24 -13.43 -2.35 6.56
N HIS A 25 -14.75 -2.50 6.54
CA HIS A 25 -15.46 -3.74 6.89
C HIS A 25 -16.10 -4.43 5.69
N GLY A 26 -15.42 -4.44 4.55
CA GLY A 26 -15.89 -5.15 3.37
C GLY A 26 -15.71 -6.68 3.48
N ASP A 27 -16.40 -7.39 2.60
CA ASP A 27 -16.34 -8.85 2.52
C ASP A 27 -15.15 -9.31 1.66
N TRP A 28 -14.10 -9.79 2.31
CA TRP A 28 -12.91 -10.31 1.64
C TRP A 28 -13.18 -11.54 0.76
N LYS A 29 -14.18 -12.37 1.09
CA LYS A 29 -14.56 -13.51 0.21
C LYS A 29 -15.14 -12.99 -1.11
N ARG A 30 -16.00 -11.98 -1.03
CA ARG A 30 -16.51 -11.30 -2.22
C ARG A 30 -15.40 -10.62 -3.00
N PHE A 31 -14.45 -9.98 -2.31
CA PHE A 31 -13.25 -9.42 -2.95
C PHE A 31 -12.50 -10.47 -3.75
N VAL A 32 -12.19 -11.62 -3.16
CA VAL A 32 -11.48 -12.72 -3.82
C VAL A 32 -12.25 -13.23 -5.03
N SER A 33 -13.57 -13.42 -4.91
CA SER A 33 -14.40 -13.85 -6.03
C SER A 33 -14.38 -12.87 -7.21
N ALA A 34 -14.30 -11.57 -6.92
CA ALA A 34 -14.29 -10.52 -7.94
C ALA A 34 -12.89 -10.28 -8.55
N ASN A 35 -11.83 -10.48 -7.78
CA ASN A 35 -10.48 -10.07 -8.14
C ASN A 35 -9.49 -11.25 -8.34
N GLY A 36 -9.84 -12.45 -7.90
CA GLY A 36 -9.07 -13.67 -8.16
C GLY A 36 -7.86 -13.91 -7.24
N PHE A 37 -7.68 -13.12 -6.17
CA PHE A 37 -6.56 -13.31 -5.24
C PHE A 37 -6.91 -12.85 -3.80
N TRP A 38 -6.20 -13.39 -2.81
CA TRP A 38 -6.19 -12.89 -1.44
C TRP A 38 -5.05 -11.88 -1.29
N PRO A 39 -5.30 -10.65 -0.84
CA PRO A 39 -4.20 -9.74 -0.47
C PRO A 39 -3.43 -10.27 0.75
N PRO A 40 -2.16 -9.83 0.94
CA PRO A 40 -1.41 -10.14 2.15
C PRO A 40 -2.18 -9.81 3.43
N GLU A 41 -1.97 -10.60 4.48
CA GLU A 41 -2.70 -10.46 5.74
C GLU A 41 -2.49 -9.10 6.40
N ASP A 42 -1.25 -8.60 6.40
CA ASP A 42 -0.91 -7.30 6.97
C ASP A 42 -1.69 -6.16 6.30
N TYR A 43 -1.84 -6.20 4.98
CA TYR A 43 -2.65 -5.25 4.23
C TYR A 43 -4.13 -5.33 4.63
N ARG A 44 -4.68 -6.55 4.72
CA ARG A 44 -6.10 -6.73 5.13
C ARG A 44 -6.36 -6.21 6.54
N MET A 45 -5.42 -6.43 7.46
CA MET A 45 -5.47 -5.90 8.82
C MET A 45 -5.39 -4.36 8.82
N MET A 46 -4.49 -3.78 8.03
CA MET A 46 -4.37 -2.33 7.85
C MET A 46 -5.68 -1.72 7.33
N ILE A 47 -6.28 -2.30 6.29
CA ILE A 47 -7.56 -1.82 5.75
C ILE A 47 -8.66 -1.89 6.82
N ARG A 48 -8.67 -2.91 7.68
CA ARG A 48 -9.67 -3.03 8.75
C ARG A 48 -9.58 -1.88 9.75
N GLU A 49 -8.38 -1.41 10.06
CA GLU A 49 -8.16 -0.33 11.04
C GLU A 49 -8.35 1.06 10.41
N TYR A 50 -7.78 1.29 9.24
CA TYR A 50 -7.75 2.61 8.60
C TYR A 50 -8.85 2.82 7.55
N GLY A 51 -9.25 1.77 6.83
CA GLY A 51 -10.14 1.90 5.68
C GLY A 51 -9.49 2.59 4.48
N ALA A 52 -10.31 3.22 3.66
CA ALA A 52 -9.88 4.01 2.51
C ALA A 52 -9.50 5.43 2.96
N GLY A 53 -8.38 5.92 2.48
CA GLY A 53 -7.89 7.25 2.82
C GLY A 53 -6.44 7.48 2.45
N THR A 54 -5.85 8.50 3.05
CA THR A 54 -4.52 9.00 2.69
C THR A 54 -3.63 9.18 3.91
N PHE A 55 -2.44 8.59 3.89
CA PHE A 55 -1.40 8.84 4.88
C PHE A 55 -0.62 10.11 4.54
N ALA A 56 -0.45 10.99 5.53
CA ALA A 56 0.30 12.26 5.43
C ALA A 56 -0.19 13.20 4.31
N GLY A 57 -1.42 13.08 3.81
CA GLY A 57 -1.88 13.79 2.61
C GLY A 57 -1.09 13.42 1.34
N TRP A 58 -0.34 12.34 1.37
CA TRP A 58 0.60 11.95 0.32
C TRP A 58 0.35 10.58 -0.26
N LEU A 59 0.19 9.53 0.56
CA LEU A 59 0.01 8.15 0.10
C LEU A 59 -1.45 7.75 0.22
N THR A 60 -2.16 7.70 -0.90
CA THR A 60 -3.58 7.32 -0.97
C THR A 60 -3.71 5.84 -1.26
N LEU A 61 -4.46 5.12 -0.41
CA LEU A 61 -4.77 3.71 -0.61
C LEU A 61 -5.75 3.53 -1.78
N ILE A 62 -5.51 2.51 -2.61
CA ILE A 62 -6.51 2.06 -3.60
C ILE A 62 -7.58 1.28 -2.84
N GLU A 63 -8.84 1.67 -3.00
CA GLU A 63 -9.96 1.10 -2.24
C GLU A 63 -10.22 -0.37 -2.61
N PRO A 64 -10.06 -1.33 -1.67
CA PRO A 64 -10.39 -2.72 -1.96
C PRO A 64 -11.89 -2.98 -2.07
N PHE A 65 -12.72 -2.17 -1.41
CA PHE A 65 -14.18 -2.33 -1.34
C PHE A 65 -14.92 -1.15 -1.98
N ASN A 66 -14.47 -0.74 -3.17
CA ASN A 66 -15.15 0.30 -3.93
C ASN A 66 -16.53 -0.19 -4.40
N HIS A 67 -17.54 0.69 -4.34
CA HIS A 67 -18.92 0.33 -4.67
C HIS A 67 -19.22 0.27 -6.18
N THR A 68 -18.39 0.88 -7.00
CA THR A 68 -18.64 1.01 -8.45
C THR A 68 -17.67 0.21 -9.30
N LYS A 69 -16.47 -0.07 -8.80
CA LYS A 69 -15.42 -0.78 -9.52
C LYS A 69 -14.78 -1.87 -8.65
N THR A 70 -14.35 -2.95 -9.27
CA THR A 70 -13.50 -3.93 -8.60
C THR A 70 -12.11 -3.34 -8.36
N PHE A 71 -11.37 -3.92 -7.41
CA PHE A 71 -9.99 -3.52 -7.15
C PHE A 71 -9.12 -3.65 -8.42
N VAL A 72 -9.31 -4.72 -9.18
CA VAL A 72 -8.60 -4.95 -10.44
C VAL A 72 -8.87 -3.85 -11.46
N GLU A 73 -10.12 -3.40 -11.61
CA GLU A 73 -10.46 -2.29 -12.50
C GLU A 73 -9.80 -0.97 -12.08
N LEU A 74 -9.70 -0.72 -10.76
CA LEU A 74 -8.97 0.45 -10.23
C LEU A 74 -7.47 0.33 -10.51
N VAL A 75 -6.89 -0.85 -10.26
CA VAL A 75 -5.48 -1.14 -10.54
C VAL A 75 -5.14 -0.99 -12.02
N GLU A 76 -6.03 -1.42 -12.92
CA GLU A 76 -5.81 -1.25 -14.37
C GLU A 76 -5.72 0.23 -14.79
N VAL A 77 -6.50 1.10 -14.15
CA VAL A 77 -6.40 2.55 -14.36
C VAL A 77 -5.03 3.06 -13.91
N GLU A 78 -4.57 2.66 -12.73
CA GLU A 78 -3.26 3.06 -12.20
C GLU A 78 -2.11 2.51 -13.06
N CYS A 79 -2.18 1.25 -13.48
CA CYS A 79 -1.18 0.64 -14.36
C CYS A 79 -1.07 1.30 -15.74
N ARG A 80 -2.15 1.89 -16.26
CA ARG A 80 -2.07 2.65 -17.51
C ARG A 80 -1.17 3.89 -17.37
N SER A 81 -1.15 4.53 -16.23
CA SER A 81 -0.29 5.68 -15.96
C SER A 81 1.20 5.28 -15.85
N LEU A 82 1.48 4.01 -15.54
CA LEU A 82 2.83 3.45 -15.46
C LEU A 82 3.38 3.00 -16.84
N ARG A 83 2.53 2.87 -17.86
CA ARG A 83 2.95 2.48 -19.20
C ARG A 83 3.92 3.50 -19.78
N GLY A 84 5.13 3.06 -20.11
CA GLY A 84 6.23 3.91 -20.57
C GLY A 84 7.24 4.28 -19.47
N ARG A 85 6.93 4.01 -18.22
CA ARG A 85 7.90 4.03 -17.12
C ARG A 85 8.42 2.60 -16.94
N ALA A 86 9.30 2.17 -17.83
CA ALA A 86 9.80 0.78 -17.85
C ALA A 86 10.48 0.45 -16.51
N GLN A 87 9.77 -0.21 -15.65
CA GLN A 87 10.25 -0.62 -14.31
C GLN A 87 10.90 -2.00 -14.31
N GLY A 88 10.92 -2.68 -15.46
CA GLY A 88 11.50 -4.01 -15.58
C GLY A 88 10.62 -5.15 -15.07
N TRP A 89 9.45 -4.87 -14.50
CA TRP A 89 8.51 -5.91 -14.03
C TRP A 89 7.35 -6.10 -14.99
N PRO A 90 6.84 -7.34 -15.12
CA PRO A 90 5.56 -7.54 -15.78
C PRO A 90 4.43 -6.85 -15.00
N THR A 91 3.33 -6.59 -15.67
CA THR A 91 2.11 -6.07 -15.03
C THR A 91 1.27 -7.25 -14.52
N TRP A 92 0.72 -7.13 -13.30
CA TRP A 92 -0.28 -8.07 -12.82
C TRP A 92 -1.44 -8.20 -13.85
N PRO A 93 -2.02 -9.40 -14.13
CA PRO A 93 -1.90 -10.65 -13.38
C PRO A 93 -0.77 -11.60 -13.82
N ALA A 94 0.19 -11.14 -14.61
CA ALA A 94 1.33 -11.99 -14.94
C ALA A 94 2.10 -12.40 -13.67
N PRO A 95 2.62 -13.64 -13.59
CA PRO A 95 3.42 -14.08 -12.45
C PRO A 95 4.59 -13.12 -12.17
N GLY A 96 4.80 -12.75 -10.92
CA GLY A 96 5.80 -11.75 -10.52
C GLY A 96 5.44 -10.33 -10.94
N GLY A 97 4.21 -10.09 -11.41
CA GLY A 97 3.75 -8.80 -11.89
C GLY A 97 3.56 -7.77 -10.78
N PHE A 98 3.74 -6.50 -11.15
CA PHE A 98 3.51 -5.38 -10.24
C PHE A 98 2.01 -5.13 -10.05
N LEU A 99 1.56 -5.16 -8.80
CA LEU A 99 0.17 -4.93 -8.37
C LEU A 99 0.13 -3.72 -7.43
N PRO A 100 -0.20 -2.51 -7.90
CA PRO A 100 -0.27 -1.33 -7.05
C PRO A 100 -1.43 -1.44 -6.04
N TRP A 101 -1.16 -1.02 -4.80
CA TRP A 101 -2.15 -0.91 -3.73
C TRP A 101 -2.27 0.53 -3.17
N ALA A 102 -1.37 1.41 -3.55
CA ALA A 102 -1.43 2.83 -3.21
C ALA A 102 -0.75 3.68 -4.29
N ARG A 103 -1.09 4.97 -4.29
CA ARG A 103 -0.45 5.98 -5.13
C ARG A 103 -0.05 7.19 -4.29
N THR A 104 0.99 7.87 -4.71
CA THR A 104 1.42 9.13 -4.09
C THR A 104 0.77 10.33 -4.76
N SER A 105 0.77 11.47 -4.06
CA SER A 105 0.34 12.76 -4.63
C SER A 105 1.21 13.22 -5.81
N ASN A 106 2.42 12.66 -5.95
CA ASN A 106 3.34 12.94 -7.07
C ASN A 106 3.08 12.06 -8.30
N GLY A 107 2.14 11.13 -8.22
CA GLY A 107 1.82 10.20 -9.30
C GLY A 107 2.69 8.94 -9.34
N ASP A 108 3.49 8.69 -8.31
CA ASP A 108 4.21 7.42 -8.13
C ASP A 108 3.28 6.39 -7.51
N HIS A 109 3.64 5.12 -7.62
CA HIS A 109 2.84 4.00 -7.14
C HIS A 109 3.62 3.16 -6.15
N VAL A 110 2.88 2.63 -5.16
CA VAL A 110 3.37 1.62 -4.23
C VAL A 110 2.54 0.36 -4.44
N GLY A 111 3.20 -0.77 -4.56
CA GLY A 111 2.54 -2.03 -4.86
C GLY A 111 3.36 -3.23 -4.44
N TRP A 112 2.90 -4.40 -4.83
CA TRP A 112 3.60 -5.66 -4.59
C TRP A 112 4.17 -6.23 -5.89
N LEU A 113 5.25 -6.98 -5.78
CA LEU A 113 5.61 -7.99 -6.77
C LEU A 113 4.93 -9.31 -6.38
N THR A 114 4.07 -9.80 -7.26
CA THR A 114 3.18 -10.93 -6.98
C THR A 114 3.87 -12.28 -7.30
N GLU A 115 5.04 -12.49 -6.71
CA GLU A 115 5.76 -13.75 -6.84
C GLU A 115 5.49 -14.66 -5.64
N GLY A 116 5.04 -15.87 -5.93
CA GLY A 116 4.73 -16.85 -4.89
C GLY A 116 3.45 -16.52 -4.10
N ARG A 117 3.43 -16.87 -2.80
CA ARG A 117 2.28 -16.65 -1.93
C ARG A 117 2.16 -15.18 -1.51
N PRO A 118 0.96 -14.65 -1.32
CA PRO A 118 0.74 -13.25 -0.95
C PRO A 118 1.54 -12.77 0.27
N GLU A 119 1.73 -13.63 1.26
CA GLU A 119 2.51 -13.31 2.47
C GLU A 119 4.02 -13.13 2.20
N ALA A 120 4.49 -13.58 1.04
CA ALA A 120 5.88 -13.40 0.60
C ALA A 120 6.07 -12.23 -0.36
N TRP A 121 4.99 -11.55 -0.78
CA TRP A 121 5.08 -10.41 -1.69
C TRP A 121 5.82 -9.25 -1.05
N ILE A 122 6.81 -8.75 -1.76
CA ILE A 122 7.58 -7.57 -1.33
C ILE A 122 6.91 -6.29 -1.81
N THR A 123 7.10 -5.21 -1.06
CA THR A 123 6.66 -3.89 -1.47
C THR A 123 7.65 -3.25 -2.45
N VAL A 124 7.12 -2.63 -3.46
CA VAL A 124 7.89 -1.85 -4.44
C VAL A 124 7.36 -0.43 -4.49
N TYR A 125 8.27 0.53 -4.47
CA TYR A 125 8.00 1.91 -4.84
C TYR A 125 8.36 2.09 -6.32
N ALA A 126 7.41 2.48 -7.13
CA ALA A 126 7.53 2.67 -8.58
C ALA A 126 7.30 4.13 -8.94
N GLY A 127 8.34 4.91 -8.90
CA GLY A 127 8.35 6.33 -9.27
C GLY A 127 9.07 6.62 -10.58
N ALA A 128 8.95 7.86 -11.05
CA ALA A 128 9.63 8.29 -12.27
C ALA A 128 11.14 8.39 -12.10
N GLU A 129 11.57 8.83 -10.92
CA GLU A 129 12.99 9.07 -10.60
C GLU A 129 13.55 8.05 -9.60
N LEU A 130 12.67 7.36 -8.87
CA LEU A 130 13.04 6.41 -7.83
C LEU A 130 12.28 5.12 -8.01
N VAL A 131 13.02 4.01 -8.04
CA VAL A 131 12.49 2.66 -7.98
C VAL A 131 13.18 1.93 -6.84
N ALA A 132 12.39 1.34 -5.94
CA ALA A 132 12.93 0.61 -4.81
C ALA A 132 12.15 -0.69 -4.56
N GLU A 133 12.85 -1.80 -4.44
CA GLU A 133 12.32 -3.08 -3.98
C GLU A 133 12.63 -3.23 -2.49
N LEU A 134 11.59 -3.31 -1.68
CA LEU A 134 11.69 -3.32 -0.22
C LEU A 134 11.15 -4.64 0.31
N LYS A 135 11.99 -5.41 1.00
CA LYS A 135 11.64 -6.73 1.55
C LYS A 135 10.74 -6.61 2.79
N VAL A 136 9.66 -5.86 2.66
CA VAL A 136 8.66 -5.62 3.71
C VAL A 136 7.26 -5.72 3.11
N GLY A 137 6.27 -6.04 3.93
CA GLY A 137 4.86 -5.95 3.56
C GLY A 137 4.33 -4.50 3.62
N ALA A 138 3.05 -4.31 3.36
CA ALA A 138 2.44 -2.98 3.30
C ALA A 138 2.53 -2.22 4.64
N VAL A 139 2.24 -2.89 5.76
CA VAL A 139 2.37 -2.29 7.10
C VAL A 139 3.82 -2.00 7.44
N GLY A 140 4.75 -2.91 7.12
CA GLY A 140 6.18 -2.72 7.33
C GLY A 140 6.73 -1.53 6.53
N PHE A 141 6.22 -1.30 5.33
CA PHE A 141 6.55 -0.14 4.52
C PHE A 141 6.12 1.18 5.19
N LEU A 142 4.86 1.27 5.61
CA LEU A 142 4.35 2.47 6.29
C LEU A 142 5.06 2.74 7.61
N LEU A 143 5.29 1.71 8.42
CA LEU A 143 6.02 1.85 9.68
C LEU A 143 7.45 2.29 9.44
N GLY A 144 8.14 1.69 8.47
CA GLY A 144 9.50 2.05 8.10
C GLY A 144 9.62 3.48 7.59
N LEU A 145 8.62 3.99 6.85
CA LEU A 145 8.53 5.41 6.47
C LEU A 145 8.39 6.32 7.70
N ALA A 146 7.47 5.96 8.61
CA ALA A 146 7.19 6.74 9.81
C ALA A 146 8.40 6.82 10.76
N GLU A 147 9.12 5.72 10.92
CA GLU A 147 10.29 5.59 11.81
C GLU A 147 11.63 5.86 11.11
N ARG A 148 11.64 6.06 9.78
CA ARG A 148 12.86 6.29 8.97
C ARG A 148 13.85 5.13 9.06
N ASN A 149 13.35 3.92 8.95
CA ASN A 149 14.14 2.70 9.09
C ASN A 149 13.80 1.60 8.06
N LEU A 150 13.48 2.00 6.83
CA LEU A 150 13.26 1.07 5.72
C LEU A 150 14.54 0.35 5.28
N GLY A 151 15.71 0.88 5.65
CA GLY A 151 16.99 0.43 5.14
C GLY A 151 17.32 0.98 3.75
N ASP A 152 16.57 1.97 3.29
CA ASP A 152 16.82 2.70 2.04
C ASP A 152 17.11 4.18 2.36
N PRO A 153 18.32 4.67 2.03
CA PRO A 153 18.73 6.03 2.37
C PRO A 153 17.82 7.13 1.83
N THR A 154 17.13 6.88 0.72
CA THR A 154 16.23 7.87 0.11
C THR A 154 15.02 8.12 0.99
N PHE A 155 14.41 7.04 1.52
CA PHE A 155 13.26 7.15 2.42
C PHE A 155 13.67 7.47 3.85
N ASP A 156 14.77 6.90 4.33
CA ASP A 156 15.26 7.10 5.70
C ASP A 156 15.86 8.49 5.89
N GLY A 157 16.32 9.14 4.80
CA GLY A 157 16.76 10.54 4.80
C GLY A 157 15.66 11.55 5.07
N GLY A 158 14.41 11.21 4.70
CA GLY A 158 13.21 12.01 4.93
C GLY A 158 12.13 11.67 3.92
N ASN A 159 10.90 11.62 4.40
CA ASN A 159 9.71 11.34 3.60
C ASN A 159 8.49 12.05 4.21
N PRO A 160 7.34 12.16 3.50
CA PRO A 160 6.17 12.88 4.01
C PRO A 160 5.62 12.35 5.35
N LEU A 161 5.69 11.04 5.63
CA LEU A 161 5.23 10.49 6.90
C LEU A 161 6.11 10.91 8.08
N SER A 162 7.41 10.96 7.88
CA SER A 162 8.38 11.35 8.92
C SER A 162 8.58 12.86 9.04
N ALA A 163 7.96 13.66 8.17
CA ALA A 163 7.99 15.12 8.23
C ALA A 163 7.15 15.65 9.41
N PRO A 164 7.41 16.86 9.92
CA PRO A 164 6.55 17.48 10.92
C PRO A 164 5.08 17.50 10.50
N GLY A 165 4.18 16.95 11.35
CA GLY A 165 2.76 16.80 11.05
C GLY A 165 2.42 15.70 10.03
N GLY A 166 3.38 14.88 9.62
CA GLY A 166 3.18 13.79 8.66
C GLY A 166 2.53 12.53 9.26
N LEU A 167 2.67 12.31 10.56
CA LEU A 167 2.08 11.16 11.26
C LEU A 167 0.56 11.30 11.43
N ARG A 168 -0.16 11.25 10.32
CA ARG A 168 -1.62 11.36 10.29
C ARG A 168 -2.22 10.52 9.16
N PHE A 169 -3.46 10.11 9.36
CA PHE A 169 -4.30 9.49 8.36
C PHE A 169 -5.59 10.30 8.16
N GLU A 170 -5.96 10.52 6.91
CA GLU A 170 -7.16 11.25 6.52
C GLU A 170 -8.10 10.28 5.81
N PRO A 171 -9.25 9.91 6.42
CA PRO A 171 -10.20 9.00 5.78
C PRO A 171 -10.82 9.64 4.53
N LEU A 172 -11.17 8.80 3.56
CA LEU A 172 -11.95 9.24 2.41
C LEU A 172 -13.31 9.80 2.89
N ARG A 173 -13.79 10.85 2.23
CA ARG A 173 -15.08 11.48 2.56
C ARG A 173 -16.19 10.99 1.66
#